data_c2a564e63cc8c96056d78d6d27a0e7e5
#
_entry.id   c2a564e63cc8c96056d78d6d27a0e7e5
#
_cell.length_a   1.000
_cell.length_b   1.000
_cell.length_c   1.000
_cell.angle_alpha   90.00
_cell.angle_beta   90.00
_cell.angle_gamma   90.00
#
_symmetry.space_group_name_H-M   'P 1'
#
loop_
_entity.id
_entity.type
_entity.pdbx_description
1 polymer ?
#
loop_
_entity_poly.entity_id
_entity_poly.type
_entity_poly.pdbx_seq_one_letter_code
_entity_poly.pdbx_strand_id
1 'polypeptide(L)'
;LYVIPPQLTTLTRLTLLDLSYNRLESLPSSLGRLKHLRQLNLAHNRLTEIPRVIPSLKKLTYLDLSYNMITDVPLSLSMLKHLTHLDLSYSQIDAIPAELLRLSIATIKTEGCSQLQQKITEFNHSLAHNPPSLAEICARQLVMSRVHQKDTNLPDHLQNYLDQSKACFYCGEPYFENPVMRYRIVQQHDGSCIPIRYNLCSAHWSDDQDRILALFSQNSS
;
A
#
# COMPACT_ATOMS: atom_id res chain seq x y z
N LEU A 1 15.18 22.38 -1.22
CA LEU A 1 15.68 21.66 -0.05
C LEU A 1 16.05 20.23 -0.46
N TYR A 2 17.14 19.70 0.10
CA TYR A 2 17.53 18.30 0.00
C TYR A 2 17.09 17.49 1.23
N VAL A 3 17.07 18.16 2.39
CA VAL A 3 16.71 17.57 3.69
C VAL A 3 15.80 18.53 4.44
N ILE A 4 14.86 18.00 5.18
CA ILE A 4 13.97 18.80 6.05
C ILE A 4 14.72 19.20 7.31
N PRO A 5 14.74 20.51 7.67
CA PRO A 5 15.34 20.97 8.93
C PRO A 5 14.64 20.31 10.14
N PRO A 6 15.40 19.81 11.13
CA PRO A 6 14.81 19.18 12.32
C PRO A 6 13.84 20.10 13.08
N GLN A 7 14.06 21.41 13.05
CA GLN A 7 13.21 22.43 13.71
C GLN A 7 11.76 22.38 13.21
N LEU A 8 11.52 22.04 11.92
CA LEU A 8 10.18 21.94 11.37
C LEU A 8 9.35 20.89 12.13
N THR A 9 9.98 19.79 12.55
CA THR A 9 9.30 18.70 13.24
C THR A 9 8.91 19.02 14.69
N THR A 10 9.33 20.18 15.23
CA THR A 10 8.90 20.69 16.54
C THR A 10 7.54 21.39 16.47
N LEU A 11 7.08 21.76 15.27
CA LEU A 11 5.81 22.46 15.04
C LEU A 11 4.63 21.47 15.11
N THR A 12 4.42 20.83 16.25
CA THR A 12 3.49 19.73 16.43
C THR A 12 2.02 20.05 16.16
N ARG A 13 1.65 21.35 16.15
CA ARG A 13 0.29 21.83 15.82
C ARG A 13 0.07 22.10 14.34
N LEU A 14 1.09 21.87 13.49
CA LEU A 14 1.00 22.12 12.07
C LEU A 14 -0.09 21.23 11.45
N THR A 15 -0.95 21.85 10.63
CA THR A 15 -2.06 21.16 9.94
C THR A 15 -1.84 21.06 8.44
N LEU A 16 -1.06 21.96 7.87
CA LEU A 16 -0.70 21.98 6.46
C LEU A 16 0.81 22.12 6.33
N LEU A 17 1.41 21.29 5.49
CA LEU A 17 2.83 21.35 5.18
C LEU A 17 3.00 21.22 3.66
N ASP A 18 3.51 22.29 3.05
CA ASP A 18 3.89 22.29 1.64
C ASP A 18 5.41 22.19 1.52
N LEU A 19 5.87 21.12 0.91
CA LEU A 19 7.27 20.83 0.61
C LEU A 19 7.46 20.59 -0.90
N SER A 20 6.50 20.98 -1.72
CA SER A 20 6.57 20.84 -3.17
C SER A 20 7.75 21.61 -3.79
N TYR A 21 8.09 21.23 -5.01
CA TYR A 21 9.18 21.87 -5.79
C TYR A 21 10.53 21.91 -5.05
N ASN A 22 10.90 20.78 -4.43
CA ASN A 22 12.17 20.60 -3.76
C ASN A 22 13.00 19.46 -4.39
N ARG A 23 14.05 19.02 -3.72
CA ARG A 23 14.92 17.91 -4.14
C ARG A 23 15.00 16.84 -3.07
N LEU A 24 13.87 16.58 -2.39
CA LEU A 24 13.79 15.61 -1.31
C LEU A 24 13.82 14.19 -1.87
N GLU A 25 14.72 13.36 -1.35
CA GLU A 25 14.81 11.93 -1.68
C GLU A 25 14.18 11.06 -0.57
N SER A 26 14.06 11.60 0.65
CA SER A 26 13.45 10.93 1.80
C SER A 26 12.89 11.93 2.80
N LEU A 27 12.11 11.43 3.77
CA LEU A 27 11.62 12.22 4.90
C LEU A 27 12.18 11.67 6.22
N PRO A 28 12.56 12.53 7.17
CA PRO A 28 13.05 12.09 8.48
C PRO A 28 11.92 11.44 9.29
N SER A 29 12.25 10.42 10.07
CA SER A 29 11.29 9.74 10.95
C SER A 29 10.64 10.69 11.97
N SER A 30 11.34 11.75 12.37
CA SER A 30 10.83 12.81 13.26
C SER A 30 9.62 13.56 12.70
N LEU A 31 9.37 13.53 11.38
CA LEU A 31 8.15 14.10 10.78
C LEU A 31 6.88 13.45 11.35
N GLY A 32 6.96 12.21 11.81
CA GLY A 32 5.88 11.50 12.49
C GLY A 32 5.41 12.15 13.80
N ARG A 33 6.11 13.16 14.33
CA ARG A 33 5.67 13.98 15.46
C ARG A 33 4.54 14.94 15.10
N LEU A 34 4.34 15.26 13.82
CA LEU A 34 3.30 16.17 13.35
C LEU A 34 1.91 15.51 13.36
N LYS A 35 1.43 15.10 14.54
CA LYS A 35 0.18 14.34 14.72
C LYS A 35 -1.10 15.10 14.33
N HIS A 36 -1.02 16.40 14.09
CA HIS A 36 -2.15 17.22 13.67
C HIS A 36 -2.17 17.50 12.16
N LEU A 37 -1.15 17.02 11.43
CA LEU A 37 -1.05 17.27 9.99
C LEU A 37 -2.23 16.65 9.25
N ARG A 38 -2.90 17.48 8.43
CA ARG A 38 -4.04 17.11 7.60
C ARG A 38 -3.72 17.15 6.11
N GLN A 39 -2.85 18.05 5.71
CA GLN A 39 -2.46 18.21 4.32
C GLN A 39 -0.93 18.20 4.19
N LEU A 40 -0.44 17.32 3.32
CA LEU A 40 0.98 17.18 3.02
C LEU A 40 1.15 17.22 1.50
N ASN A 41 1.85 18.24 1.01
CA ASN A 41 2.23 18.36 -0.38
C ASN A 41 3.72 18.06 -0.53
N LEU A 42 4.04 17.02 -1.29
CA LEU A 42 5.39 16.56 -1.63
C LEU A 42 5.62 16.51 -3.15
N ALA A 43 4.74 17.16 -3.92
CA ALA A 43 4.83 17.16 -5.38
C ALA A 43 6.16 17.75 -5.89
N HIS A 44 6.60 17.31 -7.06
CA HIS A 44 7.84 17.80 -7.68
C HIS A 44 9.07 17.63 -6.77
N ASN A 45 9.32 16.41 -6.30
CA ASN A 45 10.49 16.02 -5.54
C ASN A 45 11.21 14.82 -6.21
N ARG A 46 12.11 14.15 -5.50
CA ARG A 46 12.91 13.02 -5.98
C ARG A 46 12.67 11.74 -5.18
N LEU A 47 11.46 11.58 -4.66
CA LEU A 47 11.10 10.40 -3.86
C LEU A 47 11.02 9.17 -4.79
N THR A 48 11.73 8.09 -4.45
CA THR A 48 11.66 6.80 -5.15
C THR A 48 10.70 5.83 -4.48
N GLU A 49 10.39 6.07 -3.21
CA GLU A 49 9.41 5.31 -2.44
C GLU A 49 8.54 6.26 -1.61
N ILE A 50 7.35 5.81 -1.21
CA ILE A 50 6.53 6.54 -0.23
C ILE A 50 7.18 6.42 1.14
N PRO A 51 7.60 7.54 1.76
CA PRO A 51 8.36 7.49 3.01
C PRO A 51 7.60 6.78 4.14
N ARG A 52 8.28 5.86 4.82
CA ARG A 52 7.72 5.01 5.89
C ARG A 52 7.13 5.78 7.07
N VAL A 53 7.46 7.06 7.21
CA VAL A 53 6.91 7.93 8.24
C VAL A 53 5.48 8.38 7.95
N ILE A 54 5.05 8.44 6.68
CA ILE A 54 3.73 8.95 6.27
C ILE A 54 2.57 8.20 6.94
N PRO A 55 2.54 6.85 7.03
CA PRO A 55 1.48 6.11 7.71
C PRO A 55 1.30 6.44 9.20
N SER A 56 2.27 7.12 9.83
CA SER A 56 2.17 7.59 11.23
C SER A 56 1.36 8.89 11.40
N LEU A 57 1.09 9.61 10.30
CA LEU A 57 0.34 10.87 10.25
C LEU A 57 -1.17 10.60 10.20
N LYS A 58 -1.75 10.05 11.27
CA LYS A 58 -3.10 9.47 11.29
C LYS A 58 -4.23 10.43 10.95
N LYS A 59 -4.04 11.75 11.04
CA LYS A 59 -5.04 12.78 10.70
C LYS A 59 -4.94 13.27 9.26
N LEU A 60 -4.05 12.68 8.44
CA LEU A 60 -3.84 13.11 7.06
C LEU A 60 -5.10 12.84 6.22
N THR A 61 -5.57 13.88 5.53
CA THR A 61 -6.74 13.86 4.63
C THR A 61 -6.34 14.08 3.17
N TYR A 62 -5.27 14.83 2.94
CA TYR A 62 -4.76 15.15 1.61
C TYR A 62 -3.26 14.83 1.54
N LEU A 63 -2.87 14.05 0.54
CA LEU A 63 -1.49 13.67 0.26
C LEU A 63 -1.21 13.81 -1.23
N ASP A 64 -0.32 14.73 -1.58
CA ASP A 64 0.16 14.92 -2.94
C ASP A 64 1.61 14.43 -3.05
N LEU A 65 1.82 13.45 -3.89
CA LEU A 65 3.09 12.81 -4.21
C LEU A 65 3.39 12.87 -5.71
N SER A 66 2.63 13.68 -6.46
CA SER A 66 2.77 13.80 -7.90
C SER A 66 4.17 14.27 -8.33
N TYR A 67 4.55 13.96 -9.57
CA TYR A 67 5.86 14.33 -10.11
C TYR A 67 7.03 13.89 -9.22
N ASN A 68 7.02 12.61 -8.85
CA ASN A 68 8.11 11.92 -8.16
C ASN A 68 8.53 10.67 -8.94
N MET A 69 9.51 9.91 -8.43
CA MET A 69 9.98 8.68 -9.05
C MET A 69 9.50 7.42 -8.31
N ILE A 70 8.31 7.52 -7.68
CA ILE A 70 7.76 6.43 -6.85
C ILE A 70 7.39 5.24 -7.74
N THR A 71 7.85 4.06 -7.36
CA THR A 71 7.63 2.82 -8.12
C THR A 71 6.60 1.90 -7.50
N ASP A 72 6.38 1.96 -6.19
CA ASP A 72 5.43 1.10 -5.49
C ASP A 72 4.64 1.86 -4.41
N VAL A 73 3.41 1.41 -4.17
CA VAL A 73 2.54 1.94 -3.13
C VAL A 73 2.47 0.93 -1.99
N PRO A 74 3.00 1.26 -0.79
CA PRO A 74 3.06 0.30 0.32
C PRO A 74 1.69 0.07 0.95
N LEU A 75 1.44 -1.18 1.40
CA LEU A 75 0.20 -1.56 2.10
C LEU A 75 -0.06 -0.71 3.35
N SER A 76 1.01 -0.25 4.01
CA SER A 76 0.92 0.59 5.22
C SER A 76 0.20 1.91 5.00
N LEU A 77 0.08 2.39 3.76
CA LEU A 77 -0.68 3.60 3.44
C LEU A 77 -2.18 3.43 3.78
N SER A 78 -2.70 2.19 3.79
CA SER A 78 -4.07 1.87 4.24
C SER A 78 -4.32 2.16 5.73
N MET A 79 -3.28 2.48 6.49
CA MET A 79 -3.41 2.93 7.89
C MET A 79 -3.91 4.37 8.02
N LEU A 80 -3.95 5.15 6.95
CA LEU A 80 -4.42 6.54 6.91
C LEU A 80 -5.95 6.59 6.75
N LYS A 81 -6.68 6.27 7.82
CA LYS A 81 -8.15 6.10 7.80
C LYS A 81 -8.94 7.36 7.41
N HIS A 82 -8.31 8.52 7.48
CA HIS A 82 -8.93 9.80 7.13
C HIS A 82 -8.49 10.33 5.75
N LEU A 83 -7.64 9.59 5.03
CA LEU A 83 -7.18 10.01 3.71
C LEU A 83 -8.34 10.01 2.72
N THR A 84 -8.60 11.16 2.12
CA THR A 84 -9.66 11.35 1.11
C THR A 84 -9.11 11.66 -0.27
N HIS A 85 -7.92 12.24 -0.35
CA HIS A 85 -7.28 12.61 -1.62
C HIS A 85 -5.84 12.11 -1.64
N LEU A 86 -5.51 11.35 -2.67
CA LEU A 86 -4.18 10.83 -2.94
C LEU A 86 -3.81 11.14 -4.39
N ASP A 87 -2.77 11.93 -4.60
CA ASP A 87 -2.24 12.21 -5.93
C ASP A 87 -0.88 11.51 -6.11
N LEU A 88 -0.81 10.63 -7.09
CA LEU A 88 0.37 9.87 -7.49
C LEU A 88 0.72 10.11 -8.96
N SER A 89 0.11 11.15 -9.57
CA SER A 89 0.29 11.45 -11.00
C SER A 89 1.77 11.66 -11.34
N TYR A 90 2.13 11.28 -12.56
CA TYR A 90 3.51 11.41 -13.07
C TYR A 90 4.56 10.71 -12.18
N SER A 91 4.19 9.54 -11.64
CA SER A 91 5.06 8.60 -10.94
C SER A 91 5.26 7.31 -11.77
N GLN A 92 6.10 6.39 -11.30
CA GLN A 92 6.44 5.15 -12.02
C GLN A 92 5.72 3.93 -11.43
N ILE A 93 4.58 4.14 -10.78
CA ILE A 93 3.79 3.06 -10.18
C ILE A 93 3.16 2.18 -11.26
N ASP A 94 3.05 0.90 -10.96
CA ASP A 94 2.46 -0.10 -11.86
C ASP A 94 1.05 -0.55 -11.43
N ALA A 95 0.71 -0.41 -10.16
CA ALA A 95 -0.61 -0.75 -9.61
C ALA A 95 -0.85 -0.10 -8.25
N ILE A 96 -2.12 -0.03 -7.86
CA ILE A 96 -2.57 0.39 -6.54
C ILE A 96 -2.93 -0.85 -5.70
N PRO A 97 -2.44 -1.01 -4.46
CA PRO A 97 -2.83 -2.10 -3.57
C PRO A 97 -4.32 -2.07 -3.25
N ALA A 98 -4.97 -3.24 -3.29
CA ALA A 98 -6.39 -3.38 -3.02
C ALA A 98 -6.79 -2.92 -1.60
N GLU A 99 -5.87 -2.96 -0.64
CA GLU A 99 -6.07 -2.49 0.73
C GLU A 99 -6.47 -1.01 0.79
N LEU A 100 -6.08 -0.20 -0.20
CA LEU A 100 -6.50 1.20 -0.29
C LEU A 100 -7.99 1.34 -0.65
N LEU A 101 -8.61 0.35 -1.28
CA LEU A 101 -10.06 0.35 -1.55
C LEU A 101 -10.90 0.30 -0.26
N ARG A 102 -10.29 -0.14 0.86
CA ARG A 102 -10.95 -0.12 2.18
C ARG A 102 -11.00 1.26 2.82
N LEU A 103 -10.32 2.23 2.26
CA LEU A 103 -10.36 3.62 2.68
C LEU A 103 -11.46 4.35 1.90
N SER A 104 -12.09 5.34 2.55
CA SER A 104 -13.05 6.23 1.89
C SER A 104 -12.32 7.30 1.06
N ILE A 105 -11.41 6.87 0.17
CA ILE A 105 -10.68 7.80 -0.69
C ILE A 105 -11.64 8.26 -1.80
N ALA A 106 -11.92 9.55 -1.83
CA ALA A 106 -12.78 10.15 -2.85
C ALA A 106 -12.07 10.25 -4.20
N THR A 107 -10.75 10.47 -4.19
CA THR A 107 -9.97 10.69 -5.40
C THR A 107 -8.58 10.08 -5.27
N ILE A 108 -8.24 9.18 -6.19
CA ILE A 108 -6.87 8.70 -6.43
C ILE A 108 -6.48 9.15 -7.83
N LYS A 109 -5.53 10.09 -7.93
CA LYS A 109 -5.03 10.54 -9.23
C LYS A 109 -3.78 9.78 -9.61
N THR A 110 -3.74 9.31 -10.86
CA THR A 110 -2.65 8.51 -11.43
C THR A 110 -2.33 8.91 -12.86
N GLU A 111 -2.62 10.16 -13.23
CA GLU A 111 -2.36 10.69 -14.57
C GLU A 111 -0.86 10.61 -14.90
N GLY A 112 -0.54 10.30 -16.15
CA GLY A 112 0.85 10.25 -16.60
C GLY A 112 1.70 9.12 -16.00
N CYS A 113 1.12 8.15 -15.30
CA CYS A 113 1.80 6.93 -14.83
C CYS A 113 1.90 5.93 -15.98
N SER A 114 3.00 5.99 -16.75
CA SER A 114 3.17 5.19 -17.98
C SER A 114 3.13 3.68 -17.75
N GLN A 115 3.73 3.18 -16.67
CA GLN A 115 3.75 1.75 -16.35
C GLN A 115 2.36 1.23 -15.98
N LEU A 116 1.57 2.05 -15.31
CA LEU A 116 0.20 1.74 -14.95
C LEU A 116 -0.68 1.68 -16.21
N GLN A 117 -0.51 2.61 -17.15
CA GLN A 117 -1.22 2.61 -18.43
C GLN A 117 -0.81 1.41 -19.30
N GLN A 118 0.47 1.04 -19.35
CA GLN A 118 0.95 -0.14 -20.04
C GLN A 118 0.30 -1.41 -19.49
N LYS A 119 0.19 -1.57 -18.16
CA LYS A 119 -0.50 -2.70 -17.56
C LYS A 119 -1.99 -2.78 -17.93
N ILE A 120 -2.68 -1.65 -18.09
CA ILE A 120 -4.07 -1.65 -18.54
C ILE A 120 -4.20 -2.19 -19.96
N THR A 121 -3.26 -1.87 -20.84
CA THR A 121 -3.27 -2.30 -22.25
C THR A 121 -2.75 -3.72 -22.47
N GLU A 122 -1.78 -4.15 -21.67
CA GLU A 122 -1.12 -5.47 -21.77
C GLU A 122 -1.73 -6.51 -20.83
N PHE A 123 -2.97 -6.35 -20.41
CA PHE A 123 -3.60 -7.17 -19.38
C PHE A 123 -3.70 -8.64 -19.77
N ASN A 124 -2.60 -9.38 -19.61
CA ASN A 124 -2.55 -10.82 -19.73
C ASN A 124 -2.76 -11.46 -18.34
N HIS A 125 -3.90 -12.13 -18.15
CA HIS A 125 -4.18 -12.90 -16.94
C HIS A 125 -3.28 -14.13 -16.86
N SER A 126 -2.05 -13.95 -16.37
CA SER A 126 -1.26 -15.11 -15.96
C SER A 126 -1.82 -15.61 -14.62
N LEU A 127 -2.42 -16.78 -14.62
CA LEU A 127 -2.78 -17.49 -13.39
C LEU A 127 -1.58 -18.20 -12.75
N ALA A 128 -0.42 -18.15 -13.41
CA ALA A 128 0.81 -18.75 -12.90
C ALA A 128 1.25 -18.06 -11.58
N HIS A 129 1.61 -18.87 -10.62
CA HIS A 129 2.16 -18.42 -9.34
C HIS A 129 3.13 -19.47 -8.82
N ASN A 130 4.13 -19.03 -8.07
CA ASN A 130 5.03 -19.95 -7.38
C ASN A 130 4.32 -20.51 -6.15
N PRO A 131 4.37 -21.82 -5.91
CA PRO A 131 3.82 -22.40 -4.68
C PRO A 131 4.61 -21.85 -3.48
N PRO A 132 3.95 -21.67 -2.32
CA PRO A 132 4.63 -21.26 -1.11
C PRO A 132 5.70 -22.29 -0.69
N SER A 133 6.81 -21.83 -0.14
CA SER A 133 7.83 -22.70 0.42
C SER A 133 7.29 -23.49 1.62
N LEU A 134 7.93 -24.63 1.94
CA LEU A 134 7.55 -25.40 3.13
C LEU A 134 7.68 -24.57 4.41
N ALA A 135 8.70 -23.71 4.50
CA ALA A 135 8.89 -22.78 5.61
C ALA A 135 7.71 -21.81 5.73
N GLU A 136 7.24 -21.27 4.60
CA GLU A 136 6.08 -20.39 4.58
C GLU A 136 4.78 -21.09 4.98
N ILE A 137 4.57 -22.34 4.53
CA ILE A 137 3.40 -23.14 4.92
C ILE A 137 3.39 -23.38 6.43
N CYS A 138 4.53 -23.78 7.01
CA CYS A 138 4.66 -23.96 8.46
C CYS A 138 4.44 -22.64 9.23
N ALA A 139 5.01 -21.55 8.76
CA ALA A 139 4.83 -20.24 9.38
C ALA A 139 3.38 -19.78 9.37
N ARG A 140 2.65 -19.98 8.27
CA ARG A 140 1.20 -19.70 8.17
C ARG A 140 0.42 -20.46 9.23
N GLN A 141 0.69 -21.77 9.41
CA GLN A 141 0.03 -22.59 10.42
C GLN A 141 0.31 -22.10 11.85
N LEU A 142 1.55 -21.70 12.15
CA LEU A 142 1.91 -21.13 13.45
C LEU A 142 1.18 -19.82 13.74
N VAL A 143 1.07 -18.92 12.77
CA VAL A 143 0.34 -17.66 12.93
C VAL A 143 -1.17 -17.92 13.10
N MET A 144 -1.77 -18.80 12.29
CA MET A 144 -3.19 -19.14 12.36
C MET A 144 -3.57 -19.79 13.69
N SER A 145 -2.74 -20.69 14.21
CA SER A 145 -2.95 -21.39 15.48
C SER A 145 -2.68 -20.49 16.72
N ARG A 146 -2.11 -19.28 16.51
CA ARG A 146 -1.69 -18.35 17.56
C ARG A 146 -0.70 -18.96 18.57
N VAL A 147 -0.04 -20.04 18.21
CA VAL A 147 0.96 -20.70 19.09
C VAL A 147 2.13 -19.77 19.35
N HIS A 148 2.59 -19.02 18.34
CA HIS A 148 3.69 -18.07 18.44
C HIS A 148 3.47 -16.96 19.50
N GLN A 149 2.20 -16.61 19.82
CA GLN A 149 1.88 -15.61 20.84
C GLN A 149 1.99 -16.17 22.27
N LYS A 150 1.97 -17.49 22.43
CA LYS A 150 2.00 -18.19 23.72
C LYS A 150 3.39 -18.73 24.06
N ASP A 151 4.22 -18.98 23.05
CA ASP A 151 5.53 -19.57 23.21
C ASP A 151 6.60 -18.48 23.14
N THR A 152 7.11 -18.09 24.33
CA THR A 152 8.15 -17.06 24.49
C THR A 152 9.56 -17.59 24.18
N ASN A 153 9.70 -18.86 23.84
CA ASN A 153 11.00 -19.52 23.62
C ASN A 153 11.40 -19.63 22.14
N LEU A 154 10.65 -19.00 21.25
CA LEU A 154 11.04 -18.96 19.84
C LEU A 154 12.30 -18.11 19.64
N PRO A 155 13.30 -18.60 18.89
CA PRO A 155 14.46 -17.79 18.51
C PRO A 155 14.07 -16.48 17.84
N ASP A 156 14.78 -15.39 18.13
CA ASP A 156 14.46 -14.03 17.65
C ASP A 156 14.27 -13.94 16.14
N HIS A 157 15.07 -14.68 15.36
CA HIS A 157 14.96 -14.67 13.89
C HIS A 157 13.65 -15.31 13.42
N LEU A 158 13.12 -16.33 14.10
CA LEU A 158 11.82 -16.92 13.78
C LEU A 158 10.68 -16.01 14.22
N GLN A 159 10.80 -15.40 15.41
CA GLN A 159 9.82 -14.42 15.87
C GLN A 159 9.71 -13.26 14.87
N ASN A 160 10.85 -12.67 14.47
CA ASN A 160 10.89 -11.60 13.48
C ASN A 160 10.31 -12.03 12.13
N TYR A 161 10.49 -13.28 11.71
CA TYR A 161 9.89 -13.81 10.49
C TYR A 161 8.35 -13.89 10.60
N LEU A 162 7.85 -14.43 11.71
CA LEU A 162 6.42 -14.56 11.96
C LEU A 162 5.71 -13.19 12.07
N ASP A 163 6.39 -12.19 12.64
CA ASP A 163 5.87 -10.83 12.77
C ASP A 163 5.77 -10.09 11.43
N GLN A 164 6.45 -10.58 10.37
CA GLN A 164 6.35 -10.05 9.02
C GLN A 164 5.12 -10.55 8.23
N SER A 165 4.29 -11.38 8.86
CA SER A 165 3.07 -11.89 8.24
C SER A 165 2.15 -10.77 7.75
N LYS A 166 1.61 -10.93 6.54
CA LYS A 166 0.64 -10.03 5.92
C LYS A 166 -0.67 -10.77 5.77
N ALA A 167 -1.78 -10.06 5.88
CA ALA A 167 -3.10 -10.65 5.70
C ALA A 167 -3.50 -10.69 4.23
N CYS A 168 -4.02 -11.82 3.78
CA CYS A 168 -4.64 -11.95 2.47
C CYS A 168 -5.82 -10.98 2.35
N PHE A 169 -5.90 -10.28 1.23
CA PHE A 169 -7.00 -9.34 0.99
C PHE A 169 -8.36 -10.03 1.00
N TYR A 170 -8.44 -11.27 0.51
CA TYR A 170 -9.69 -12.01 0.33
C TYR A 170 -10.15 -12.72 1.61
N CYS A 171 -9.34 -13.63 2.18
CA CYS A 171 -9.75 -14.48 3.31
C CYS A 171 -9.17 -14.03 4.67
N GLY A 172 -8.25 -13.08 4.68
CA GLY A 172 -7.56 -12.66 5.90
C GLY A 172 -6.45 -13.59 6.37
N GLU A 173 -6.27 -14.76 5.75
CA GLU A 173 -5.19 -15.69 6.11
C GLU A 173 -3.80 -15.12 5.89
N PRO A 174 -2.80 -15.51 6.68
CA PRO A 174 -1.47 -14.98 6.59
C PRO A 174 -0.74 -15.44 5.33
N TYR A 175 0.09 -14.56 4.76
CA TYR A 175 1.14 -14.88 3.79
C TYR A 175 2.41 -14.09 4.15
N PHE A 176 3.57 -14.51 3.62
CA PHE A 176 4.87 -13.92 3.94
C PHE A 176 5.55 -13.34 2.69
N GLU A 177 6.34 -14.15 2.00
CA GLU A 177 7.24 -13.68 0.93
C GLU A 177 6.58 -13.70 -0.45
N ASN A 178 5.80 -14.74 -0.74
CA ASN A 178 5.30 -15.03 -2.08
C ASN A 178 3.76 -14.96 -2.16
N PRO A 179 3.16 -13.75 -2.20
CA PRO A 179 1.72 -13.66 -2.42
C PRO A 179 1.38 -14.07 -3.85
N VAL A 180 0.21 -14.66 -4.01
CA VAL A 180 -0.41 -14.78 -5.33
C VAL A 180 -0.94 -13.42 -5.72
N MET A 181 -0.31 -12.78 -6.70
CA MET A 181 -0.74 -11.48 -7.18
C MET A 181 -1.84 -11.62 -8.23
N ARG A 182 -2.91 -10.88 -8.04
CA ARG A 182 -4.00 -10.74 -9.00
C ARG A 182 -4.28 -9.26 -9.22
N TYR A 183 -4.73 -8.93 -10.42
CA TYR A 183 -5.02 -7.54 -10.79
C TYR A 183 -6.46 -7.42 -11.26
N ARG A 184 -7.06 -6.27 -10.99
CA ARG A 184 -8.36 -5.87 -11.51
C ARG A 184 -8.30 -4.42 -11.96
N ILE A 185 -8.87 -4.11 -13.12
CA ILE A 185 -9.05 -2.73 -13.54
C ILE A 185 -10.34 -2.19 -12.89
N VAL A 186 -10.22 -1.09 -12.17
CA VAL A 186 -11.34 -0.39 -11.55
C VAL A 186 -11.50 0.96 -12.23
N GLN A 187 -12.71 1.24 -12.71
CA GLN A 187 -13.06 2.55 -13.26
C GLN A 187 -13.46 3.49 -12.11
N GLN A 188 -12.86 4.66 -12.07
CA GLN A 188 -13.19 5.72 -11.11
C GLN A 188 -14.40 6.55 -11.60
N HIS A 189 -14.91 7.42 -10.73
CA HIS A 189 -16.03 8.31 -11.05
C HIS A 189 -15.74 9.29 -12.17
N ASP A 190 -14.48 9.66 -12.38
CA ASP A 190 -14.03 10.54 -13.47
C ASP A 190 -13.80 9.80 -14.81
N GLY A 191 -14.08 8.50 -14.84
CA GLY A 191 -13.88 7.64 -16.01
C GLY A 191 -12.47 7.08 -16.16
N SER A 192 -11.51 7.49 -15.35
CA SER A 192 -10.15 6.92 -15.35
C SER A 192 -10.15 5.47 -14.89
N CYS A 193 -9.24 4.68 -15.46
CA CYS A 193 -9.07 3.27 -15.09
C CYS A 193 -7.78 3.07 -14.33
N ILE A 194 -7.86 2.35 -13.19
CA ILE A 194 -6.71 2.06 -12.35
C ILE A 194 -6.57 0.55 -12.17
N PRO A 195 -5.40 -0.05 -12.43
CA PRO A 195 -5.12 -1.45 -12.07
C PRO A 195 -4.93 -1.57 -10.56
N ILE A 196 -5.77 -2.37 -9.93
CA ILE A 196 -5.72 -2.69 -8.52
C ILE A 196 -5.02 -4.03 -8.35
N ARG A 197 -4.00 -4.08 -7.52
CA ARG A 197 -3.24 -5.29 -7.19
C ARG A 197 -3.76 -5.92 -5.90
N TYR A 198 -4.15 -7.17 -5.98
CA TYR A 198 -4.55 -8.02 -4.85
C TYR A 198 -3.40 -8.95 -4.48
N ASN A 199 -2.97 -8.91 -3.22
CA ASN A 199 -2.03 -9.85 -2.67
C ASN A 199 -2.79 -10.92 -1.88
N LEU A 200 -2.68 -12.17 -2.31
CA LEU A 200 -3.47 -13.29 -1.82
C LEU A 200 -2.57 -14.38 -1.23
N CYS A 201 -3.05 -15.12 -0.24
CA CYS A 201 -2.32 -16.23 0.35
C CYS A 201 -2.26 -17.47 -0.58
N SER A 202 -3.23 -17.59 -1.47
CA SER A 202 -3.37 -18.70 -2.44
C SER A 202 -4.14 -18.23 -3.67
N ALA A 203 -4.24 -19.06 -4.70
CA ALA A 203 -5.13 -18.82 -5.83
C ALA A 203 -6.58 -19.08 -5.41
N HIS A 204 -7.24 -18.04 -4.87
CA HIS A 204 -8.64 -18.15 -4.39
C HIS A 204 -9.65 -18.33 -5.49
N TRP A 205 -9.27 -18.10 -6.74
CA TRP A 205 -10.09 -18.34 -7.91
C TRP A 205 -9.23 -18.91 -9.04
N SER A 206 -9.80 -19.86 -9.76
CA SER A 206 -9.13 -20.59 -10.84
C SER A 206 -9.44 -20.01 -12.23
N ASP A 207 -10.56 -19.30 -12.36
CA ASP A 207 -10.99 -18.68 -13.61
C ASP A 207 -11.65 -17.30 -13.38
N ASP A 208 -12.01 -16.63 -14.48
CA ASP A 208 -12.61 -15.31 -14.44
C ASP A 208 -14.04 -15.29 -13.88
N GLN A 209 -14.80 -16.37 -14.01
CA GLN A 209 -16.16 -16.46 -13.49
C GLN A 209 -16.14 -16.59 -11.96
N ASP A 210 -15.28 -17.46 -11.43
CA ASP A 210 -15.04 -17.60 -9.99
C ASP A 210 -14.57 -16.27 -9.38
N ARG A 211 -13.72 -15.53 -10.11
CA ARG A 211 -13.25 -14.21 -9.69
C ARG A 211 -14.40 -13.20 -9.54
N ILE A 212 -15.29 -13.14 -10.53
CA ILE A 212 -16.43 -12.24 -10.53
C ILE A 212 -17.34 -12.56 -9.34
N LEU A 213 -17.68 -13.83 -9.15
CA LEU A 213 -18.52 -14.29 -8.04
C LEU A 213 -17.88 -13.97 -6.67
N ALA A 214 -16.59 -14.21 -6.51
CA ALA A 214 -15.87 -13.95 -5.26
C ALA A 214 -15.82 -12.46 -4.90
N LEU A 215 -15.76 -11.55 -5.87
CA LEU A 215 -15.70 -10.11 -5.64
C LEU A 215 -17.07 -9.48 -5.39
N PHE A 216 -18.14 -10.07 -5.93
CA PHE A 216 -19.50 -9.57 -5.72
C PHE A 216 -20.16 -10.13 -4.45
N SER A 217 -19.76 -11.31 -3.96
CA SER A 217 -20.31 -11.90 -2.74
C SER A 217 -19.87 -11.17 -1.45
N GLN A 218 -18.80 -10.39 -1.47
CA GLN A 218 -18.32 -9.60 -0.31
C GLN A 218 -19.08 -8.28 -0.10
N ASN A 219 -19.86 -7.80 -1.07
CA ASN A 219 -20.65 -6.57 -0.94
C ASN A 219 -22.05 -6.80 -0.35
N SER A 220 -22.35 -7.99 0.15
CA SER A 220 -23.69 -8.38 0.67
C SER A 220 -23.71 -8.64 2.18
N SER A 221 -22.71 -8.12 2.94
CA SER A 221 -22.68 -8.27 4.40
C SER A 221 -22.28 -6.98 5.08
#